data_b7b585abe2195986b5c58e37fe68f50b
#
_entry.id   b7b585abe2195986b5c58e37fe68f50b
#
_cell.length_a   1.000
_cell.length_b   1.000
_cell.length_c   1.000
_cell.angle_alpha   90.00
_cell.angle_beta   90.00
_cell.angle_gamma   90.00
#
_symmetry.space_group_name_H-M   'P 1'
#
loop_
_entity.id
_entity.type
_entity.pdbx_description
1 polymer ?
#
loop_
_entity_poly.entity_id
_entity_poly.type
_entity_poly.pdbx_seq_one_letter_code
_entity_poly.pdbx_strand_id
1 'polypeptide(L)'
;MKSYDIVIIGGGPAGLAAAVSAKKNGIESILILERDRELGGILNQCIHNGFGLHTFKEELTGPEYAGRFIKQAEELNIEYKLNTMVMDISEQKIVTAMNREEGLFEIRAKAVILAMGCRERSRGALSIPGYRPAGIFSAGTAQRLVNIEGYMPGREVVILGSGDIGLIMARRMTLEGAKVKVVAELMPYSGGLKRNIVQCLDDYGIPLKLSHTVVDIKGKERMEGITLAQVDGKGKPIPGTEEEYSCDTLLLSVGLIPENEISRGMGVDMNPVTSGPKVNESLETNIEGVFACGNVLHVHDLVDFVSEEAAIAGKNAAAYVKQGENRPSGGHEIVLNPIEGVRYTVPGTIDPARMDEELTVRFRVGGVYKNCYVSAYFGDERVIHRKRPVVAPGEMEELKFKKADLLKYPDLETITVKIEEA
;
A
#
# COMPACT_ATOMS: atom_id res chain seq x y z
N MET A 1 23.05 11.14 21.90
CA MET A 1 22.26 10.38 20.93
C MET A 1 21.78 9.09 21.60
N LYS A 2 20.45 8.84 21.61
CA LYS A 2 19.89 7.57 22.10
C LYS A 2 20.16 6.47 21.06
N SER A 3 20.19 5.20 21.51
CA SER A 3 20.41 4.06 20.62
C SER A 3 19.33 2.99 20.87
N TYR A 4 18.82 2.40 19.78
CA TYR A 4 17.85 1.32 19.81
C TYR A 4 18.31 0.16 18.92
N ASP A 5 17.85 -1.03 19.22
CA ASP A 5 18.08 -2.20 18.38
C ASP A 5 17.33 -2.05 17.06
N ILE A 6 16.03 -1.71 17.13
CA ILE A 6 15.19 -1.49 15.96
C ILE A 6 14.44 -0.16 16.10
N VAL A 7 14.50 0.67 15.06
CA VAL A 7 13.66 1.86 14.90
C VAL A 7 12.69 1.64 13.74
N ILE A 8 11.40 1.85 14.00
CA ILE A 8 10.32 1.64 13.04
C ILE A 8 9.73 3.00 12.67
N ILE A 9 9.67 3.30 11.38
CA ILE A 9 9.17 4.57 10.88
C ILE A 9 7.71 4.41 10.42
N GLY A 10 6.80 4.92 11.24
CA GLY A 10 5.36 4.82 11.07
C GLY A 10 4.70 3.85 12.06
N GLY A 11 3.69 4.35 12.77
CA GLY A 11 2.89 3.62 13.76
C GLY A 11 1.53 3.11 13.22
N GLY A 12 1.42 2.93 11.90
CA GLY A 12 0.27 2.31 11.25
C GLY A 12 0.28 0.78 11.38
N PRO A 13 -0.63 0.07 10.67
CA PRO A 13 -0.77 -1.39 10.78
C PRO A 13 0.54 -2.14 10.50
N ALA A 14 1.31 -1.71 9.51
CA ALA A 14 2.60 -2.33 9.19
C ALA A 14 3.61 -2.14 10.33
N GLY A 15 3.80 -0.92 10.80
CA GLY A 15 4.78 -0.63 11.86
C GLY A 15 4.43 -1.33 13.18
N LEU A 16 3.15 -1.35 13.56
CA LEU A 16 2.67 -2.05 14.76
C LEU A 16 2.89 -3.56 14.67
N ALA A 17 2.54 -4.19 13.53
CA ALA A 17 2.73 -5.62 13.33
C ALA A 17 4.22 -6.01 13.31
N ALA A 18 5.07 -5.19 12.66
CA ALA A 18 6.52 -5.38 12.67
C ALA A 18 7.12 -5.28 14.07
N ALA A 19 6.71 -4.26 14.86
CA ALA A 19 7.16 -4.05 16.21
C ALA A 19 6.81 -5.24 17.14
N VAL A 20 5.53 -5.66 17.10
CA VAL A 20 5.04 -6.81 17.86
C VAL A 20 5.80 -8.09 17.48
N SER A 21 6.03 -8.30 16.18
CA SER A 21 6.79 -9.45 15.71
C SER A 21 8.26 -9.40 16.18
N ALA A 22 8.93 -8.27 16.02
CA ALA A 22 10.32 -8.10 16.47
C ALA A 22 10.46 -8.36 17.99
N LYS A 23 9.52 -7.83 18.81
CA LYS A 23 9.50 -8.03 20.25
C LYS A 23 9.29 -9.49 20.62
N LYS A 24 8.33 -10.18 19.99
CA LYS A 24 8.10 -11.62 20.17
C LYS A 24 9.30 -12.48 19.73
N ASN A 25 10.11 -11.97 18.81
CA ASN A 25 11.38 -12.58 18.41
C ASN A 25 12.56 -12.11 19.28
N GLY A 26 12.32 -11.57 20.47
CA GLY A 26 13.30 -11.34 21.54
C GLY A 26 14.18 -10.12 21.35
N ILE A 27 13.69 -9.07 20.73
CA ILE A 27 14.32 -7.73 20.73
C ILE A 27 13.67 -6.90 21.82
N GLU A 28 14.47 -6.35 22.71
CA GLU A 28 13.97 -5.55 23.84
C GLU A 28 13.87 -4.08 23.51
N SER A 29 14.85 -3.54 22.80
CA SER A 29 14.98 -2.10 22.51
C SER A 29 14.38 -1.76 21.13
N ILE A 30 13.06 -1.47 21.11
CA ILE A 30 12.31 -1.11 19.90
C ILE A 30 11.68 0.26 20.11
N LEU A 31 11.78 1.14 19.10
CA LEU A 31 11.11 2.42 19.09
C LEU A 31 10.26 2.58 17.81
N ILE A 32 9.00 2.94 17.96
CA ILE A 32 8.14 3.38 16.86
C ILE A 32 8.12 4.92 16.83
N LEU A 33 8.34 5.52 15.66
CA LEU A 33 8.20 6.95 15.42
C LEU A 33 6.95 7.20 14.56
N GLU A 34 5.96 7.90 15.14
CA GLU A 34 4.70 8.21 14.48
C GLU A 34 4.49 9.73 14.41
N ARG A 35 4.19 10.21 13.19
CA ARG A 35 3.98 11.65 12.93
C ARG A 35 2.62 12.16 13.42
N ASP A 36 1.61 11.29 13.49
CA ASP A 36 0.29 11.68 13.96
C ASP A 36 0.21 11.67 15.50
N ARG A 37 -0.89 12.16 16.03
CA ARG A 37 -1.19 12.27 17.48
C ARG A 37 -1.55 10.93 18.12
N GLU A 38 -1.71 9.86 17.33
CA GLU A 38 -2.12 8.54 17.79
C GLU A 38 -1.56 7.45 16.87
N LEU A 39 -1.40 6.23 17.41
CA LEU A 39 -1.08 5.03 16.65
C LEU A 39 -2.28 4.54 15.84
N GLY A 40 -2.05 3.67 14.84
CA GLY A 40 -3.08 3.06 14.01
C GLY A 40 -3.07 3.56 12.55
N GLY A 41 -2.50 4.74 12.32
CA GLY A 41 -2.35 5.32 10.99
C GLY A 41 -3.69 5.47 10.25
N ILE A 42 -3.71 5.11 8.96
CA ILE A 42 -4.89 5.26 8.08
C ILE A 42 -6.12 4.47 8.57
N LEU A 43 -5.93 3.41 9.36
CA LEU A 43 -7.05 2.59 9.85
C LEU A 43 -7.99 3.37 10.77
N ASN A 44 -7.50 4.38 11.49
CA ASN A 44 -8.33 5.16 12.40
C ASN A 44 -9.50 5.86 11.70
N GLN A 45 -9.34 6.20 10.42
CA GLN A 45 -10.42 6.81 9.63
C GLN A 45 -11.27 5.79 8.85
N CYS A 46 -10.87 4.51 8.81
CA CYS A 46 -11.55 3.44 8.09
C CYS A 46 -12.63 2.79 8.96
N ILE A 47 -13.75 3.49 9.21
CA ILE A 47 -14.81 3.03 10.12
C ILE A 47 -15.77 1.99 9.53
N HIS A 48 -15.57 1.57 8.28
CA HIS A 48 -16.30 0.48 7.64
C HIS A 48 -15.73 -0.88 8.04
N ASN A 49 -16.53 -1.93 7.88
CA ASN A 49 -16.14 -3.31 8.15
C ASN A 49 -15.33 -3.93 7.01
N GLY A 50 -14.74 -5.10 7.29
CA GLY A 50 -14.04 -5.93 6.31
C GLY A 50 -12.55 -6.12 6.62
N PHE A 51 -12.10 -5.72 7.79
CA PHE A 51 -10.73 -5.93 8.28
C PHE A 51 -10.67 -7.14 9.23
N GLY A 52 -9.53 -7.82 9.31
CA GLY A 52 -9.23 -8.83 10.31
C GLY A 52 -9.69 -10.25 10.02
N LEU A 53 -10.34 -10.50 8.90
CA LEU A 53 -10.86 -11.84 8.55
C LEU A 53 -9.74 -12.89 8.45
N HIS A 54 -8.57 -12.52 7.96
CA HIS A 54 -7.42 -13.42 7.85
C HIS A 54 -6.58 -13.46 9.13
N THR A 55 -6.35 -12.30 9.77
CA THR A 55 -5.47 -12.17 10.95
C THR A 55 -6.17 -12.59 12.23
N PHE A 56 -7.37 -12.08 12.48
CA PHE A 56 -8.09 -12.27 13.75
C PHE A 56 -9.27 -13.24 13.64
N LYS A 57 -9.63 -13.69 12.43
CA LYS A 57 -10.84 -14.52 12.16
C LYS A 57 -12.13 -13.85 12.60
N GLU A 58 -12.12 -12.52 12.65
CA GLU A 58 -13.25 -11.67 13.02
C GLU A 58 -13.38 -10.56 11.97
N GLU A 59 -14.61 -10.11 11.72
CA GLU A 59 -14.86 -8.95 10.88
C GLU A 59 -14.83 -7.69 11.75
N LEU A 60 -13.84 -6.85 11.55
CA LEU A 60 -13.56 -5.66 12.34
C LEU A 60 -13.69 -4.39 11.48
N THR A 61 -13.87 -3.25 12.13
CA THR A 61 -13.59 -1.93 11.56
C THR A 61 -12.09 -1.64 11.61
N GLY A 62 -11.64 -0.61 10.86
CA GLY A 62 -10.25 -0.20 10.89
C GLY A 62 -9.72 0.17 12.28
N PRO A 63 -10.43 1.01 13.07
CA PRO A 63 -10.04 1.33 14.45
C PRO A 63 -9.98 0.11 15.37
N GLU A 64 -10.91 -0.84 15.26
CA GLU A 64 -10.87 -2.07 16.03
C GLU A 64 -9.66 -2.93 15.68
N TYR A 65 -9.36 -3.05 14.37
CA TYR A 65 -8.17 -3.76 13.91
C TYR A 65 -6.88 -3.11 14.46
N ALA A 66 -6.75 -1.80 14.33
CA ALA A 66 -5.61 -1.06 14.87
C ALA A 66 -5.50 -1.24 16.39
N GLY A 67 -6.61 -1.13 17.10
CA GLY A 67 -6.70 -1.31 18.56
C GLY A 67 -6.18 -2.67 19.04
N ARG A 68 -6.38 -3.75 18.24
CA ARG A 68 -5.83 -5.08 18.57
C ARG A 68 -4.30 -5.10 18.55
N PHE A 69 -3.66 -4.42 17.61
CA PHE A 69 -2.20 -4.32 17.54
C PHE A 69 -1.64 -3.30 18.54
N ILE A 70 -2.32 -2.16 18.76
CA ILE A 70 -1.93 -1.18 19.77
C ILE A 70 -1.89 -1.83 21.16
N LYS A 71 -2.95 -2.57 21.50
CA LYS A 71 -3.00 -3.32 22.76
C LYS A 71 -1.83 -4.30 22.92
N GLN A 72 -1.49 -5.05 21.86
CA GLN A 72 -0.32 -5.93 21.90
C GLN A 72 0.99 -5.16 22.10
N ALA A 73 1.14 -4.00 21.47
CA ALA A 73 2.33 -3.17 21.63
C ALA A 73 2.46 -2.64 23.06
N GLU A 74 1.36 -2.23 23.68
CA GLU A 74 1.29 -1.79 25.08
C GLU A 74 1.61 -2.94 26.06
N GLU A 75 0.98 -4.11 25.88
CA GLU A 75 1.24 -5.31 26.71
C GLU A 75 2.70 -5.77 26.63
N LEU A 76 3.35 -5.57 25.49
CA LEU A 76 4.75 -5.88 25.26
C LEU A 76 5.70 -4.74 25.65
N ASN A 77 5.19 -3.64 26.19
CA ASN A 77 5.96 -2.44 26.55
C ASN A 77 6.86 -1.93 25.41
N ILE A 78 6.33 -1.86 24.18
CA ILE A 78 7.04 -1.29 23.03
C ILE A 78 7.01 0.23 23.14
N GLU A 79 8.19 0.87 23.10
CA GLU A 79 8.31 2.33 23.16
C GLU A 79 7.85 2.96 21.84
N TYR A 80 7.11 4.07 21.93
CA TYR A 80 6.73 4.88 20.78
C TYR A 80 6.76 6.38 21.08
N LYS A 81 6.97 7.19 20.04
CA LYS A 81 6.87 8.65 20.08
C LYS A 81 5.85 9.12 19.05
N LEU A 82 4.80 9.78 19.54
CA LEU A 82 3.77 10.42 18.72
C LEU A 82 4.18 11.84 18.36
N ASN A 83 3.45 12.46 17.41
CA ASN A 83 3.73 13.81 16.92
C ASN A 83 5.20 14.00 16.52
N THR A 84 5.86 12.94 16.09
CA THR A 84 7.29 12.88 15.82
C THR A 84 7.53 12.59 14.34
N MET A 85 7.99 13.61 13.62
CA MET A 85 8.28 13.53 12.19
C MET A 85 9.73 13.10 11.97
N VAL A 86 9.93 12.02 11.23
CA VAL A 86 11.26 11.65 10.74
C VAL A 86 11.58 12.51 9.52
N MET A 87 12.71 13.17 9.56
CA MET A 87 13.17 14.13 8.54
C MET A 87 14.17 13.50 7.58
N ASP A 88 15.03 12.63 8.09
CA ASP A 88 16.09 11.98 7.33
C ASP A 88 16.56 10.70 8.01
N ILE A 89 17.15 9.80 7.23
CA ILE A 89 17.84 8.60 7.74
C ILE A 89 19.11 8.42 6.92
N SER A 90 20.25 8.37 7.60
CA SER A 90 21.52 8.12 6.92
C SER A 90 21.74 6.64 6.61
N GLU A 91 22.65 6.33 5.68
CA GLU A 91 23.08 4.94 5.38
C GLU A 91 23.61 4.22 6.63
N GLN A 92 24.17 4.96 7.61
CA GLN A 92 24.65 4.42 8.89
C GLN A 92 23.51 4.20 9.88
N LYS A 93 22.25 4.31 9.45
CA LYS A 93 21.03 4.15 10.26
C LYS A 93 20.93 5.14 11.42
N ILE A 94 21.38 6.38 11.20
CA ILE A 94 21.09 7.49 12.09
C ILE A 94 19.79 8.12 11.62
N VAL A 95 18.78 8.07 12.47
CA VAL A 95 17.45 8.62 12.22
C VAL A 95 17.38 10.03 12.80
N THR A 96 17.19 11.03 11.96
CA THR A 96 16.93 12.42 12.37
C THR A 96 15.44 12.65 12.44
N ALA A 97 14.94 13.02 13.61
CA ALA A 97 13.53 13.24 13.86
C ALA A 97 13.29 14.57 14.59
N MET A 98 12.06 15.04 14.53
CA MET A 98 11.63 16.31 15.13
C MET A 98 10.27 16.18 15.80
N ASN A 99 10.12 16.74 16.98
CA ASN A 99 8.84 16.97 17.65
C ASN A 99 8.86 18.29 18.43
N ARG A 100 7.71 18.64 19.05
CA ARG A 100 7.60 19.90 19.80
C ARG A 100 8.34 19.89 21.13
N GLU A 101 8.53 18.72 21.74
CA GLU A 101 9.07 18.58 23.09
C GLU A 101 10.60 18.56 23.08
N GLU A 102 11.20 17.81 22.12
CA GLU A 102 12.64 17.57 22.04
C GLU A 102 13.33 18.44 20.97
N GLY A 103 12.53 19.11 20.10
CA GLY A 103 13.07 19.80 18.93
C GLY A 103 13.60 18.80 17.89
N LEU A 104 14.71 19.13 17.25
CA LEU A 104 15.43 18.24 16.33
C LEU A 104 16.39 17.34 17.14
N PHE A 105 16.32 16.04 16.92
CA PHE A 105 17.16 15.06 17.61
C PHE A 105 17.53 13.89 16.72
N GLU A 106 18.57 13.16 17.11
CA GLU A 106 19.08 12.00 16.40
C GLU A 106 18.99 10.74 17.25
N ILE A 107 18.70 9.62 16.56
CA ILE A 107 18.61 8.28 17.14
C ILE A 107 19.50 7.36 16.31
N ARG A 108 20.32 6.54 16.95
CA ARG A 108 21.07 5.47 16.30
C ARG A 108 20.26 4.17 16.35
N ALA A 109 20.10 3.51 15.21
CA ALA A 109 19.46 2.21 15.11
C ALA A 109 20.46 1.15 14.65
N LYS A 110 20.34 -0.11 15.15
CA LYS A 110 21.03 -1.24 14.53
C LYS A 110 20.31 -1.68 13.27
N ALA A 111 18.97 -1.70 13.30
CA ALA A 111 18.13 -1.93 12.13
C ALA A 111 17.00 -0.89 12.04
N VAL A 112 16.56 -0.58 10.82
CA VAL A 112 15.42 0.31 10.53
C VAL A 112 14.36 -0.44 9.77
N ILE A 113 13.08 -0.26 10.14
CA ILE A 113 11.95 -0.78 9.39
C ILE A 113 11.16 0.42 8.82
N LEU A 114 11.10 0.49 7.50
CA LEU A 114 10.35 1.49 6.76
C LEU A 114 8.89 1.04 6.66
N ALA A 115 7.98 1.75 7.33
CA ALA A 115 6.54 1.43 7.42
C ALA A 115 5.67 2.70 7.23
N MET A 116 6.16 3.69 6.44
CA MET A 116 5.55 4.99 6.27
C MET A 116 4.25 4.99 5.46
N GLY A 117 3.89 3.85 4.87
CA GLY A 117 2.67 3.72 4.09
C GLY A 117 2.73 4.43 2.73
N CYS A 118 1.60 4.99 2.31
CA CYS A 118 1.45 5.66 1.03
C CYS A 118 0.59 6.93 1.17
N ARG A 119 0.64 7.79 0.16
CA ARG A 119 -0.26 8.94 -0.01
C ARG A 119 -1.08 8.81 -1.29
N GLU A 120 -2.21 9.50 -1.32
CA GLU A 120 -3.04 9.55 -2.52
C GLU A 120 -2.45 10.50 -3.57
N ARG A 121 -2.68 10.16 -4.82
CA ARG A 121 -2.33 11.02 -5.95
C ARG A 121 -3.23 12.24 -5.97
N SER A 122 -2.64 13.42 -5.92
CA SER A 122 -3.35 14.70 -5.89
C SER A 122 -3.81 15.17 -7.29
N ARG A 123 -4.70 16.17 -7.32
CA ARG A 123 -5.11 16.83 -8.56
C ARG A 123 -3.93 17.34 -9.37
N GLY A 124 -2.92 17.89 -8.71
CA GLY A 124 -1.72 18.41 -9.38
C GLY A 124 -0.97 17.33 -10.16
N ALA A 125 -0.89 16.13 -9.63
CA ALA A 125 -0.25 14.99 -10.31
C ALA A 125 -1.03 14.47 -11.52
N LEU A 126 -2.34 14.76 -11.60
CA LEU A 126 -3.20 14.37 -12.73
C LEU A 126 -3.26 15.42 -13.84
N SER A 127 -2.80 16.64 -13.56
CA SER A 127 -2.85 17.77 -14.52
C SER A 127 -4.25 18.01 -15.12
N ILE A 128 -5.32 17.81 -14.33
CA ILE A 128 -6.71 18.01 -14.79
C ILE A 128 -6.87 19.48 -15.23
N PRO A 129 -7.38 19.75 -16.43
CA PRO A 129 -7.62 21.11 -16.91
C PRO A 129 -8.66 21.87 -16.08
N GLY A 130 -8.75 23.19 -16.30
CA GLY A 130 -9.71 24.06 -15.62
C GLY A 130 -9.17 24.76 -14.38
N TYR A 131 -10.07 25.32 -13.59
CA TYR A 131 -9.75 26.09 -12.40
C TYR A 131 -9.23 25.21 -11.25
N ARG A 132 -8.72 25.86 -10.19
CA ARG A 132 -8.22 25.21 -8.97
C ARG A 132 -8.94 25.73 -7.73
N PRO A 133 -10.28 25.61 -7.66
CA PRO A 133 -11.08 26.10 -6.56
C PRO A 133 -10.94 25.20 -5.32
N ALA A 134 -11.49 25.67 -4.20
CA ALA A 134 -11.82 24.79 -3.07
C ALA A 134 -12.88 23.76 -3.50
N GLY A 135 -12.94 22.61 -2.79
CA GLY A 135 -13.89 21.54 -3.08
C GLY A 135 -13.28 20.32 -3.81
N ILE A 136 -11.97 20.35 -4.11
CA ILE A 136 -11.27 19.21 -4.70
C ILE A 136 -10.43 18.54 -3.61
N PHE A 137 -10.75 17.28 -3.31
CA PHE A 137 -10.08 16.50 -2.27
C PHE A 137 -9.67 15.15 -2.81
N SER A 138 -8.61 14.55 -2.26
CA SER A 138 -8.45 13.11 -2.37
C SER A 138 -9.52 12.40 -1.54
N ALA A 139 -9.89 11.17 -1.92
CA ALA A 139 -10.94 10.42 -1.25
C ALA A 139 -10.61 10.14 0.23
N GLY A 140 -9.33 9.83 0.54
CA GLY A 140 -8.88 9.63 1.92
C GLY A 140 -8.85 10.91 2.74
N THR A 141 -8.54 12.08 2.14
CA THR A 141 -8.67 13.36 2.83
C THR A 141 -10.14 13.63 3.18
N ALA A 142 -11.06 13.39 2.26
CA ALA A 142 -12.49 13.51 2.53
C ALA A 142 -12.95 12.52 3.61
N GLN A 143 -12.42 11.30 3.59
CA GLN A 143 -12.68 10.29 4.62
C GLN A 143 -12.24 10.78 6.02
N ARG A 144 -11.05 11.36 6.13
CA ARG A 144 -10.58 11.95 7.39
C ARG A 144 -11.49 13.10 7.86
N LEU A 145 -11.83 14.02 6.96
CA LEU A 145 -12.72 15.13 7.29
C LEU A 145 -14.06 14.65 7.85
N VAL A 146 -14.68 13.67 7.21
CA VAL A 146 -15.98 13.13 7.64
C VAL A 146 -15.87 12.29 8.91
N ASN A 147 -14.94 11.33 8.94
CA ASN A 147 -14.91 10.27 9.94
C ASN A 147 -14.16 10.67 11.23
N ILE A 148 -13.18 11.57 11.13
CA ILE A 148 -12.35 11.99 12.28
C ILE A 148 -12.67 13.42 12.72
N GLU A 149 -12.77 14.34 11.75
CA GLU A 149 -12.90 15.76 12.07
C GLU A 149 -14.38 16.22 12.14
N GLY A 150 -15.34 15.40 11.66
CA GLY A 150 -16.78 15.72 11.67
C GLY A 150 -17.19 16.81 10.67
N TYR A 151 -16.37 17.06 9.63
CA TYR A 151 -16.65 18.05 8.60
C TYR A 151 -17.16 17.43 7.32
N MET A 152 -18.18 18.04 6.72
CA MET A 152 -18.72 17.65 5.43
C MET A 152 -17.97 18.38 4.32
N PRO A 153 -17.23 17.69 3.41
CA PRO A 153 -16.48 18.32 2.31
C PRO A 153 -17.35 19.08 1.34
N GLY A 154 -18.59 18.59 1.10
CA GLY A 154 -19.58 19.21 0.25
C GLY A 154 -20.88 18.41 0.17
N ARG A 155 -21.85 18.89 -0.62
CA ARG A 155 -23.20 18.32 -0.70
C ARG A 155 -23.52 17.66 -2.03
N GLU A 156 -22.95 18.16 -3.11
CA GLU A 156 -23.10 17.59 -4.45
C GLU A 156 -21.74 17.10 -4.94
N VAL A 157 -21.57 15.79 -4.99
CA VAL A 157 -20.27 15.14 -5.12
C VAL A 157 -20.16 14.38 -6.43
N VAL A 158 -19.02 14.55 -7.10
CA VAL A 158 -18.55 13.66 -8.17
C VAL A 158 -17.28 12.99 -7.69
N ILE A 159 -17.10 11.72 -8.04
CA ILE A 159 -15.90 10.94 -7.67
C ILE A 159 -15.18 10.51 -8.93
N LEU A 160 -13.89 10.77 -9.03
CA LEU A 160 -13.02 10.27 -10.09
C LEU A 160 -12.15 9.14 -9.54
N GLY A 161 -12.29 7.97 -10.16
CA GLY A 161 -11.65 6.72 -9.76
C GLY A 161 -12.57 5.81 -8.96
N SER A 162 -12.63 4.54 -9.35
CA SER A 162 -13.47 3.48 -8.77
C SER A 162 -12.67 2.49 -7.95
N GLY A 163 -11.52 2.88 -7.40
CA GLY A 163 -10.83 2.11 -6.37
C GLY A 163 -11.65 2.05 -5.08
N ASP A 164 -11.33 1.11 -4.18
CA ASP A 164 -12.12 0.85 -2.96
C ASP A 164 -12.39 2.10 -2.13
N ILE A 165 -11.41 2.98 -1.95
CA ILE A 165 -11.59 4.23 -1.19
C ILE A 165 -12.66 5.11 -1.84
N GLY A 166 -12.67 5.24 -3.17
CA GLY A 166 -13.66 6.01 -3.92
C GLY A 166 -15.07 5.44 -3.77
N LEU A 167 -15.21 4.12 -3.86
CA LEU A 167 -16.48 3.41 -3.68
C LEU A 167 -17.01 3.56 -2.25
N ILE A 168 -16.16 3.32 -1.25
CA ILE A 168 -16.49 3.47 0.16
C ILE A 168 -16.92 4.91 0.47
N MET A 169 -16.22 5.90 -0.10
CA MET A 169 -16.58 7.31 0.09
C MET A 169 -17.87 7.69 -0.64
N ALA A 170 -18.20 7.08 -1.78
CA ALA A 170 -19.50 7.27 -2.43
C ALA A 170 -20.64 6.89 -1.48
N ARG A 171 -20.56 5.72 -0.87
CA ARG A 171 -21.51 5.27 0.16
C ARG A 171 -21.48 6.18 1.39
N ARG A 172 -20.29 6.49 1.92
CA ARG A 172 -20.15 7.28 3.15
C ARG A 172 -20.74 8.68 3.01
N MET A 173 -20.40 9.38 1.93
CA MET A 173 -20.96 10.72 1.65
C MET A 173 -22.48 10.69 1.53
N THR A 174 -23.03 9.66 0.87
CA THR A 174 -24.47 9.48 0.73
C THR A 174 -25.15 9.26 2.09
N LEU A 175 -24.55 8.45 2.97
CA LEU A 175 -25.07 8.22 4.34
C LEU A 175 -25.06 9.49 5.20
N GLU A 176 -24.11 10.39 4.96
CA GLU A 176 -24.04 11.70 5.63
C GLU A 176 -24.92 12.79 4.96
N GLY A 177 -25.74 12.41 3.97
CA GLY A 177 -26.72 13.28 3.34
C GLY A 177 -26.21 14.08 2.14
N ALA A 178 -25.02 13.79 1.60
CA ALA A 178 -24.60 14.32 0.33
C ALA A 178 -25.25 13.57 -0.84
N LYS A 179 -25.37 14.23 -1.98
CA LYS A 179 -25.81 13.64 -3.25
C LYS A 179 -24.57 13.29 -4.09
N VAL A 180 -24.22 12.02 -4.13
CA VAL A 180 -23.19 11.53 -5.07
C VAL A 180 -23.84 11.34 -6.43
N LYS A 181 -23.39 12.12 -7.42
CA LYS A 181 -24.02 12.15 -8.76
C LYS A 181 -23.51 11.05 -9.67
N VAL A 182 -22.21 10.76 -9.61
CA VAL A 182 -21.55 9.78 -10.46
C VAL A 182 -20.19 9.41 -9.89
N VAL A 183 -19.78 8.16 -10.12
CA VAL A 183 -18.39 7.71 -10.03
C VAL A 183 -17.89 7.49 -11.45
N ALA A 184 -16.81 8.17 -11.83
CA ALA A 184 -16.18 8.03 -13.15
C ALA A 184 -14.85 7.27 -13.02
N GLU A 185 -14.59 6.37 -13.96
CA GLU A 185 -13.39 5.54 -14.00
C GLU A 185 -12.73 5.63 -15.38
N LEU A 186 -11.43 5.93 -15.39
CA LEU A 186 -10.63 6.03 -16.60
C LEU A 186 -10.56 4.69 -17.36
N MET A 187 -10.45 3.60 -16.61
CA MET A 187 -10.31 2.26 -17.17
C MET A 187 -11.66 1.69 -17.62
N PRO A 188 -11.68 0.72 -18.56
CA PRO A 188 -12.90 0.02 -18.96
C PRO A 188 -13.41 -1.00 -17.92
N TYR A 189 -12.85 -0.97 -16.73
CA TYR A 189 -13.23 -1.80 -15.58
C TYR A 189 -12.98 -1.04 -14.27
N SER A 190 -13.70 -1.40 -13.21
CA SER A 190 -13.47 -0.86 -11.87
C SER A 190 -12.21 -1.46 -11.24
N GLY A 191 -11.44 -0.60 -10.55
CA GLY A 191 -10.28 -1.03 -9.76
C GLY A 191 -10.60 -1.53 -8.36
N GLY A 192 -11.85 -1.35 -7.89
CA GLY A 192 -12.30 -1.79 -6.57
C GLY A 192 -12.87 -3.21 -6.55
N LEU A 193 -12.98 -3.77 -5.35
CA LEU A 193 -13.55 -5.09 -5.13
C LEU A 193 -15.02 -5.14 -5.58
N LYS A 194 -15.44 -6.23 -6.21
CA LYS A 194 -16.81 -6.40 -6.72
C LYS A 194 -17.89 -6.19 -5.63
N ARG A 195 -17.65 -6.65 -4.39
CA ARG A 195 -18.55 -6.42 -3.28
C ARG A 195 -18.76 -4.93 -2.98
N ASN A 196 -17.71 -4.11 -3.12
CA ASN A 196 -17.79 -2.68 -2.88
C ASN A 196 -18.55 -1.95 -3.99
N ILE A 197 -18.50 -2.43 -5.24
CA ILE A 197 -19.35 -1.91 -6.32
C ILE A 197 -20.82 -2.09 -5.93
N VAL A 198 -21.23 -3.30 -5.55
CA VAL A 198 -22.61 -3.58 -5.15
C VAL A 198 -23.02 -2.76 -3.93
N GLN A 199 -22.29 -2.89 -2.83
CA GLN A 199 -22.66 -2.30 -1.53
C GLN A 199 -22.50 -0.78 -1.47
N CYS A 200 -21.70 -0.18 -2.34
CA CYS A 200 -21.43 1.26 -2.29
C CYS A 200 -22.07 2.04 -3.43
N LEU A 201 -22.36 1.41 -4.57
CA LEU A 201 -22.97 2.07 -5.71
C LEU A 201 -24.35 1.53 -6.03
N ASP A 202 -24.48 0.21 -6.31
CA ASP A 202 -25.75 -0.37 -6.76
C ASP A 202 -26.85 -0.20 -5.71
N ASP A 203 -26.57 -0.49 -4.43
CA ASP A 203 -27.52 -0.34 -3.32
C ASP A 203 -27.99 1.10 -3.12
N TYR A 204 -27.25 2.10 -3.61
CA TYR A 204 -27.57 3.53 -3.48
C TYR A 204 -27.99 4.17 -4.83
N GLY A 205 -28.04 3.40 -5.91
CA GLY A 205 -28.37 3.90 -7.24
C GLY A 205 -27.37 4.91 -7.79
N ILE A 206 -26.10 4.83 -7.38
CA ILE A 206 -25.04 5.74 -7.84
C ILE A 206 -24.46 5.20 -9.15
N PRO A 207 -24.53 5.96 -10.28
CA PRO A 207 -24.05 5.51 -11.55
C PRO A 207 -22.51 5.38 -11.59
N LEU A 208 -22.00 4.28 -12.15
CA LEU A 208 -20.59 4.08 -12.49
C LEU A 208 -20.38 4.27 -13.98
N LYS A 209 -19.53 5.21 -14.37
CA LYS A 209 -19.14 5.46 -15.77
C LYS A 209 -17.71 5.01 -16.00
N LEU A 210 -17.54 3.88 -16.66
CA LEU A 210 -16.26 3.35 -17.10
C LEU A 210 -15.77 4.05 -18.37
N SER A 211 -14.46 4.07 -18.60
CA SER A 211 -13.82 4.77 -19.72
C SER A 211 -14.18 6.26 -19.79
N HIS A 212 -14.24 6.93 -18.63
CA HIS A 212 -14.51 8.36 -18.51
C HIS A 212 -13.48 9.06 -17.63
N THR A 213 -13.19 10.32 -17.91
CA THR A 213 -12.33 11.17 -17.10
C THR A 213 -12.85 12.59 -17.00
N VAL A 214 -12.36 13.35 -16.01
CA VAL A 214 -12.64 14.78 -15.88
C VAL A 214 -11.74 15.57 -16.84
N VAL A 215 -12.35 16.36 -17.70
CA VAL A 215 -11.66 17.17 -18.73
C VAL A 215 -11.71 18.67 -18.45
N ASP A 216 -12.58 19.13 -17.55
CA ASP A 216 -12.64 20.54 -17.13
C ASP A 216 -13.21 20.66 -15.71
N ILE A 217 -12.77 21.70 -14.97
CA ILE A 217 -13.25 22.06 -13.64
C ILE A 217 -13.70 23.52 -13.66
N LYS A 218 -14.94 23.76 -13.23
CA LYS A 218 -15.60 25.07 -13.21
C LYS A 218 -15.65 25.64 -11.79
N GLY A 219 -15.64 26.96 -11.68
CA GLY A 219 -15.67 27.72 -10.43
C GLY A 219 -14.29 28.23 -10.01
N LYS A 220 -14.20 29.46 -9.54
CA LYS A 220 -12.93 30.12 -9.17
C LYS A 220 -12.59 29.97 -7.68
N GLU A 221 -13.51 30.33 -6.80
CA GLU A 221 -13.31 30.27 -5.35
C GLU A 221 -13.64 28.88 -4.82
N ARG A 222 -14.82 28.40 -5.16
CA ARG A 222 -15.28 27.03 -4.91
C ARG A 222 -15.75 26.39 -6.19
N MET A 223 -15.71 25.11 -6.23
CA MET A 223 -16.15 24.28 -7.33
C MET A 223 -17.65 24.47 -7.59
N GLU A 224 -18.05 24.66 -8.84
CA GLU A 224 -19.43 24.80 -9.31
C GLU A 224 -19.83 23.64 -10.23
N GLY A 225 -18.86 22.93 -10.77
CA GLY A 225 -19.09 21.79 -11.64
C GLY A 225 -17.83 21.24 -12.28
N ILE A 226 -18.02 20.12 -12.96
CA ILE A 226 -17.00 19.48 -13.79
C ILE A 226 -17.58 19.09 -15.15
N THR A 227 -16.71 18.84 -16.10
CA THR A 227 -17.05 18.17 -17.36
C THR A 227 -16.37 16.81 -17.41
N LEU A 228 -17.15 15.74 -17.62
CA LEU A 228 -16.66 14.40 -17.93
C LEU A 228 -16.62 14.21 -19.45
N ALA A 229 -15.69 13.39 -19.94
CA ALA A 229 -15.70 12.89 -21.31
C ALA A 229 -15.32 11.40 -21.34
N GLN A 230 -15.82 10.70 -22.36
CA GLN A 230 -15.34 9.35 -22.67
C GLN A 230 -13.88 9.40 -23.10
N VAL A 231 -13.16 8.30 -22.86
CA VAL A 231 -11.79 8.13 -23.32
C VAL A 231 -11.66 6.94 -24.26
N ASP A 232 -10.74 7.06 -25.21
CA ASP A 232 -10.35 5.97 -26.10
C ASP A 232 -9.50 4.89 -25.38
N GLY A 233 -9.14 3.83 -26.10
CA GLY A 233 -8.29 2.75 -25.56
C GLY A 233 -6.87 3.19 -25.14
N LYS A 234 -6.48 4.43 -25.41
CA LYS A 234 -5.22 5.06 -24.96
C LYS A 234 -5.42 6.06 -23.83
N GLY A 235 -6.64 6.18 -23.30
CA GLY A 235 -7.00 7.10 -22.23
C GLY A 235 -7.15 8.56 -22.69
N LYS A 236 -7.26 8.85 -23.99
CA LYS A 236 -7.45 10.21 -24.50
C LYS A 236 -8.94 10.54 -24.59
N PRO A 237 -9.36 11.74 -24.13
CA PRO A 237 -10.74 12.19 -24.26
C PRO A 237 -11.23 12.21 -25.71
N ILE A 238 -12.44 11.72 -25.93
CA ILE A 238 -13.12 11.70 -27.25
C ILE A 238 -13.96 12.96 -27.37
N PRO A 239 -13.67 13.86 -28.32
CA PRO A 239 -14.46 15.09 -28.53
C PRO A 239 -15.92 14.77 -28.89
N GLY A 240 -16.86 15.58 -28.36
CA GLY A 240 -18.29 15.41 -28.56
C GLY A 240 -18.98 14.43 -27.62
N THR A 241 -18.23 13.92 -26.61
CA THR A 241 -18.78 13.04 -25.56
C THR A 241 -18.85 13.72 -24.20
N GLU A 242 -18.67 15.03 -24.17
CA GLU A 242 -18.65 15.84 -22.97
C GLU A 242 -20.01 15.87 -22.26
N GLU A 243 -19.99 15.61 -20.95
CA GLU A 243 -21.14 15.68 -20.06
C GLU A 243 -20.84 16.61 -18.89
N GLU A 244 -21.75 17.58 -18.67
CA GLU A 244 -21.59 18.53 -17.56
C GLU A 244 -22.30 18.06 -16.30
N TYR A 245 -21.61 18.17 -15.16
CA TYR A 245 -22.14 17.90 -13.83
C TYR A 245 -21.98 19.14 -12.95
N SER A 246 -23.09 19.73 -12.50
CA SER A 246 -23.01 20.70 -11.39
C SER A 246 -22.62 19.95 -10.13
N CYS A 247 -21.62 20.42 -9.41
CA CYS A 247 -21.18 19.83 -8.14
C CYS A 247 -20.30 20.83 -7.39
N ASP A 248 -20.32 20.75 -6.06
CA ASP A 248 -19.50 21.57 -5.18
C ASP A 248 -18.25 20.83 -4.67
N THR A 249 -18.15 19.53 -5.02
CA THR A 249 -17.06 18.67 -4.55
C THR A 249 -16.67 17.61 -5.58
N LEU A 250 -15.36 17.51 -5.83
CA LEU A 250 -14.72 16.43 -6.59
C LEU A 250 -13.81 15.62 -5.66
N LEU A 251 -14.09 14.33 -5.50
CA LEU A 251 -13.22 13.41 -4.80
C LEU A 251 -12.35 12.64 -5.80
N LEU A 252 -11.06 12.54 -5.50
CA LEU A 252 -10.08 11.85 -6.33
C LEU A 252 -9.66 10.54 -5.64
N SER A 253 -9.97 9.41 -6.29
CA SER A 253 -9.55 8.05 -5.89
C SER A 253 -8.74 7.41 -7.01
N VAL A 254 -7.64 8.06 -7.40
CA VAL A 254 -6.90 7.83 -8.65
C VAL A 254 -5.53 7.18 -8.44
N GLY A 255 -5.42 6.41 -7.41
CA GLY A 255 -4.23 5.62 -7.07
C GLY A 255 -3.42 6.21 -5.92
N LEU A 256 -2.59 5.35 -5.37
CA LEU A 256 -1.73 5.58 -4.21
C LEU A 256 -0.26 5.65 -4.66
N ILE A 257 0.53 6.41 -3.93
CA ILE A 257 1.98 6.57 -4.13
C ILE A 257 2.67 6.19 -2.83
N PRO A 258 3.51 5.15 -2.80
CA PRO A 258 4.35 4.82 -1.65
C PRO A 258 5.21 6.00 -1.19
N GLU A 259 5.26 6.25 0.12
CA GLU A 259 5.97 7.37 0.76
C GLU A 259 7.46 7.07 0.91
N ASN A 260 8.23 7.33 -0.15
CA ASN A 260 9.62 6.93 -0.26
C ASN A 260 10.63 8.07 -0.46
N GLU A 261 10.29 9.29 -0.08
CA GLU A 261 11.23 10.41 -0.13
C GLU A 261 12.47 10.15 0.75
N ILE A 262 12.24 9.71 2.00
CA ILE A 262 13.31 9.37 2.95
C ILE A 262 14.12 8.17 2.45
N SER A 263 13.44 7.14 1.94
CA SER A 263 14.11 5.95 1.39
C SER A 263 15.07 6.30 0.25
N ARG A 264 14.64 7.19 -0.66
CA ARG A 264 15.50 7.68 -1.75
C ARG A 264 16.66 8.52 -1.25
N GLY A 265 16.42 9.39 -0.26
CA GLY A 265 17.46 10.20 0.38
C GLY A 265 18.55 9.34 0.99
N MET A 266 18.19 8.19 1.55
CA MET A 266 19.11 7.21 2.13
C MET A 266 19.89 6.39 1.07
N GLY A 267 19.49 6.41 -0.20
CA GLY A 267 20.11 5.61 -1.27
C GLY A 267 19.49 4.21 -1.44
N VAL A 268 18.26 4.01 -0.97
CA VAL A 268 17.52 2.76 -1.20
C VAL A 268 17.14 2.62 -2.67
N ASP A 269 17.42 1.48 -3.26
CA ASP A 269 17.05 1.14 -4.63
C ASP A 269 15.53 0.98 -4.77
N MET A 270 14.97 1.69 -5.76
CA MET A 270 13.52 1.73 -5.96
C MET A 270 13.08 0.86 -7.14
N ASN A 271 11.96 0.18 -6.96
CA ASN A 271 11.29 -0.50 -8.07
C ASN A 271 10.48 0.54 -8.88
N PRO A 272 10.73 0.71 -10.19
CA PRO A 272 10.06 1.73 -11.00
C PRO A 272 8.56 1.47 -11.20
N VAL A 273 8.10 0.23 -11.02
CA VAL A 273 6.68 -0.15 -11.19
C VAL A 273 5.87 0.12 -9.93
N THR A 274 6.38 -0.31 -8.77
CA THR A 274 5.68 -0.10 -7.49
C THR A 274 5.95 1.27 -6.88
N SER A 275 7.06 1.92 -7.24
CA SER A 275 7.61 3.10 -6.57
C SER A 275 8.00 2.83 -5.11
N GLY A 276 8.08 1.57 -4.71
CA GLY A 276 8.57 1.10 -3.41
C GLY A 276 10.01 0.60 -3.48
N PRO A 277 10.65 0.30 -2.35
CA PRO A 277 11.97 -0.30 -2.29
C PRO A 277 12.06 -1.62 -3.05
N LYS A 278 13.22 -1.92 -3.64
CA LYS A 278 13.55 -3.29 -4.01
C LYS A 278 13.98 -4.02 -2.75
N VAL A 279 13.44 -5.22 -2.55
CA VAL A 279 13.74 -6.04 -1.37
C VAL A 279 14.01 -7.48 -1.77
N ASN A 280 14.81 -8.15 -0.93
CA ASN A 280 15.07 -9.58 -1.01
C ASN A 280 14.02 -10.41 -0.23
N GLU A 281 14.22 -11.73 -0.13
CA GLU A 281 13.35 -12.67 0.58
C GLU A 281 13.10 -12.32 2.05
N SER A 282 14.01 -11.57 2.66
CA SER A 282 13.91 -11.11 4.06
C SER A 282 13.19 -9.77 4.21
N LEU A 283 12.71 -9.19 3.11
CA LEU A 283 12.19 -7.82 3.01
C LEU A 283 13.25 -6.75 3.33
N GLU A 284 14.52 -7.09 3.23
CA GLU A 284 15.66 -6.21 3.39
C GLU A 284 15.98 -5.52 2.05
N THR A 285 16.30 -4.25 2.11
CA THR A 285 16.68 -3.43 0.95
C THR A 285 18.15 -3.65 0.54
N ASN A 286 18.64 -2.89 -0.44
CA ASN A 286 20.07 -2.86 -0.76
C ASN A 286 20.94 -2.27 0.36
N ILE A 287 20.35 -1.60 1.36
CA ILE A 287 21.07 -1.09 2.53
C ILE A 287 20.91 -2.08 3.67
N GLU A 288 22.03 -2.62 4.12
CA GLU A 288 22.10 -3.63 5.16
C GLU A 288 21.43 -3.17 6.47
N GLY A 289 20.53 -4.00 6.99
CA GLY A 289 19.75 -3.73 8.19
C GLY A 289 18.60 -2.72 8.00
N VAL A 290 18.25 -2.41 6.75
CA VAL A 290 17.08 -1.58 6.41
C VAL A 290 16.03 -2.43 5.71
N PHE A 291 14.88 -2.56 6.33
CA PHE A 291 13.75 -3.38 5.88
C PHE A 291 12.57 -2.49 5.46
N ALA A 292 11.72 -2.99 4.58
CA ALA A 292 10.51 -2.27 4.17
C ALA A 292 9.29 -3.21 4.15
N CYS A 293 8.13 -2.71 4.59
CA CYS A 293 6.89 -3.50 4.61
C CYS A 293 5.64 -2.62 4.50
N GLY A 294 4.55 -3.23 4.04
CA GLY A 294 3.27 -2.56 3.85
C GLY A 294 3.28 -1.62 2.65
N ASN A 295 2.40 -0.61 2.67
CA ASN A 295 2.14 0.23 1.50
C ASN A 295 3.32 1.13 1.08
N VAL A 296 4.36 1.28 1.88
CA VAL A 296 5.60 1.92 1.45
C VAL A 296 6.40 1.04 0.48
N LEU A 297 6.25 -0.30 0.59
CA LEU A 297 6.89 -1.29 -0.27
C LEU A 297 6.09 -1.52 -1.55
N HIS A 298 4.83 -1.91 -1.41
CA HIS A 298 3.84 -1.97 -2.49
C HIS A 298 2.42 -1.87 -1.91
N VAL A 299 1.49 -1.33 -2.69
CA VAL A 299 0.12 -1.10 -2.21
C VAL A 299 -0.64 -2.42 -2.11
N HIS A 300 -1.17 -2.73 -0.93
CA HIS A 300 -1.96 -3.92 -0.65
C HIS A 300 -3.46 -3.65 -0.76
N ASP A 301 -4.24 -4.71 -1.03
CA ASP A 301 -5.71 -4.67 -1.05
C ASP A 301 -6.30 -4.87 0.35
N LEU A 302 -5.66 -5.70 1.17
CA LEU A 302 -6.12 -6.08 2.50
C LEU A 302 -5.06 -5.75 3.55
N VAL A 303 -5.48 -5.14 4.65
CA VAL A 303 -4.60 -4.83 5.78
C VAL A 303 -4.05 -6.10 6.45
N ASP A 304 -4.78 -7.20 6.36
CA ASP A 304 -4.32 -8.49 6.87
C ASP A 304 -2.99 -8.90 6.23
N PHE A 305 -2.84 -8.71 4.90
CA PHE A 305 -1.59 -8.98 4.19
C PHE A 305 -0.49 -7.96 4.51
N VAL A 306 -0.87 -6.71 4.78
CA VAL A 306 0.07 -5.70 5.30
C VAL A 306 0.69 -6.16 6.62
N SER A 307 -0.13 -6.64 7.55
CA SER A 307 0.33 -7.07 8.88
C SER A 307 1.12 -8.37 8.81
N GLU A 308 0.75 -9.31 7.94
CA GLU A 308 1.49 -10.55 7.69
C GLU A 308 2.89 -10.26 7.15
N GLU A 309 3.00 -9.43 6.10
CA GLU A 309 4.27 -9.01 5.51
C GLU A 309 5.13 -8.25 6.53
N ALA A 310 4.53 -7.35 7.27
CA ALA A 310 5.23 -6.58 8.30
C ALA A 310 5.73 -7.46 9.46
N ALA A 311 4.99 -8.51 9.83
CA ALA A 311 5.46 -9.48 10.81
C ALA A 311 6.71 -10.24 10.32
N ILE A 312 6.80 -10.54 9.02
CA ILE A 312 7.99 -11.13 8.39
C ILE A 312 9.17 -10.14 8.47
N ALA A 313 8.96 -8.87 8.12
CA ALA A 313 9.98 -7.84 8.23
C ALA A 313 10.50 -7.67 9.67
N GLY A 314 9.59 -7.66 10.65
CA GLY A 314 9.93 -7.57 12.07
C GLY A 314 10.76 -8.78 12.57
N LYS A 315 10.37 -9.99 12.16
CA LYS A 315 11.11 -11.22 12.45
C LYS A 315 12.53 -11.18 11.86
N ASN A 316 12.65 -10.76 10.59
CA ASN A 316 13.94 -10.73 9.89
C ASN A 316 14.84 -9.60 10.41
N ALA A 317 14.30 -8.43 10.74
CA ALA A 317 15.05 -7.38 11.43
C ALA A 317 15.56 -7.84 12.82
N ALA A 318 14.75 -8.60 13.56
CA ALA A 318 15.18 -9.20 14.83
C ALA A 318 16.31 -10.22 14.64
N ALA A 319 16.23 -11.07 13.63
CA ALA A 319 17.28 -12.01 13.28
C ALA A 319 18.59 -11.28 12.90
N TYR A 320 18.49 -10.23 12.08
CA TYR A 320 19.61 -9.37 11.71
C TYR A 320 20.32 -8.79 12.94
N VAL A 321 19.57 -8.18 13.85
CA VAL A 321 20.13 -7.56 15.07
C VAL A 321 20.84 -8.59 15.97
N LYS A 322 20.28 -9.80 16.10
CA LYS A 322 20.83 -10.86 16.94
C LYS A 322 22.09 -11.49 16.35
N GLN A 323 22.13 -11.65 15.04
CA GLN A 323 23.26 -12.27 14.36
C GLN A 323 24.47 -11.31 14.28
N GLY A 324 24.24 -10.00 14.16
CA GLY A 324 25.31 -9.01 14.05
C GLY A 324 26.32 -9.39 12.96
N GLU A 325 27.60 -9.38 13.30
CA GLU A 325 28.71 -9.76 12.42
C GLU A 325 28.74 -11.26 12.02
N ASN A 326 28.00 -12.11 12.75
CA ASN A 326 27.92 -13.55 12.48
C ASN A 326 26.79 -13.91 11.48
N ARG A 327 26.27 -12.93 10.78
CA ARG A 327 25.25 -13.16 9.74
C ARG A 327 25.84 -14.08 8.65
N PRO A 328 25.15 -15.14 8.21
CA PRO A 328 25.60 -15.95 7.11
C PRO A 328 25.88 -15.07 5.90
N SER A 329 27.06 -15.20 5.32
CA SER A 329 27.33 -14.59 4.02
C SER A 329 26.27 -15.06 3.05
N GLY A 330 25.69 -14.13 2.25
CA GLY A 330 24.69 -14.47 1.25
C GLY A 330 25.15 -15.65 0.38
N GLY A 331 24.21 -16.51 0.07
CA GLY A 331 24.40 -17.62 -0.86
C GLY A 331 24.21 -17.18 -2.30
N HIS A 332 23.57 -18.04 -3.07
CA HIS A 332 23.22 -17.78 -4.46
C HIS A 332 21.89 -17.00 -4.54
N GLU A 333 21.94 -15.79 -5.10
CA GLU A 333 20.75 -14.95 -5.28
C GLU A 333 20.03 -15.30 -6.58
N ILE A 334 18.75 -15.65 -6.49
CA ILE A 334 17.86 -15.97 -7.59
C ILE A 334 16.99 -14.74 -7.90
N VAL A 335 17.02 -14.24 -9.13
CA VAL A 335 16.22 -13.09 -9.56
C VAL A 335 14.80 -13.54 -9.93
N LEU A 336 13.79 -12.85 -9.41
CA LEU A 336 12.41 -13.00 -9.85
C LEU A 336 12.15 -12.11 -11.07
N ASN A 337 11.85 -12.73 -12.21
CA ASN A 337 11.64 -12.07 -13.50
C ASN A 337 10.15 -12.05 -13.88
N PRO A 338 9.40 -10.96 -13.60
CA PRO A 338 8.02 -10.82 -14.01
C PRO A 338 7.92 -10.47 -15.49
N ILE A 339 7.21 -11.29 -16.29
CA ILE A 339 6.96 -11.07 -17.71
C ILE A 339 5.50 -11.37 -18.08
N GLU A 340 5.11 -11.19 -19.33
CA GLU A 340 3.85 -11.65 -19.93
C GLU A 340 2.63 -11.54 -19.02
N GLY A 341 2.22 -10.32 -18.73
CA GLY A 341 1.04 -10.04 -17.91
C GLY A 341 1.35 -9.78 -16.43
N VAL A 342 2.49 -10.19 -15.89
CA VAL A 342 2.93 -9.85 -14.52
C VAL A 342 3.72 -8.55 -14.54
N ARG A 343 3.34 -7.60 -13.68
CA ARG A 343 3.96 -6.26 -13.67
C ARG A 343 5.21 -6.16 -12.80
N TYR A 344 5.22 -6.83 -11.67
CA TYR A 344 6.29 -6.83 -10.68
C TYR A 344 6.12 -8.01 -9.73
N THR A 345 7.17 -8.33 -9.00
CA THR A 345 7.15 -9.27 -7.87
C THR A 345 7.72 -8.61 -6.62
N VAL A 346 7.23 -9.00 -5.46
CA VAL A 346 7.78 -8.68 -4.14
C VAL A 346 7.88 -9.99 -3.34
N PRO A 347 9.08 -10.36 -2.91
CA PRO A 347 10.38 -9.75 -3.17
C PRO A 347 10.82 -9.79 -4.65
N GLY A 348 11.93 -9.10 -4.96
CA GLY A 348 12.55 -9.11 -6.29
C GLY A 348 13.62 -10.19 -6.45
N THR A 349 14.20 -10.67 -5.33
CA THR A 349 15.24 -11.69 -5.31
C THR A 349 15.03 -12.66 -4.16
N ILE A 350 15.58 -13.87 -4.29
CA ILE A 350 15.48 -14.93 -3.28
C ILE A 350 16.88 -15.55 -3.08
N ASP A 351 17.35 -15.60 -1.85
CA ASP A 351 18.46 -16.45 -1.46
C ASP A 351 17.95 -17.66 -0.67
N PRO A 352 17.98 -18.88 -1.22
CA PRO A 352 17.50 -20.07 -0.55
C PRO A 352 18.20 -20.34 0.79
N ALA A 353 19.44 -19.87 0.98
CA ALA A 353 20.17 -20.05 2.23
C ALA A 353 19.54 -19.25 3.38
N ARG A 354 18.97 -18.09 3.06
CA ARG A 354 18.42 -17.14 4.05
C ARG A 354 16.90 -17.22 4.24
N MET A 355 16.17 -17.71 3.22
CA MET A 355 14.72 -17.80 3.30
C MET A 355 14.22 -18.79 4.34
N ASP A 356 13.01 -18.57 4.84
CA ASP A 356 12.26 -19.56 5.63
C ASP A 356 11.92 -20.80 4.77
N GLU A 357 11.29 -21.81 5.36
CA GLU A 357 10.88 -23.06 4.68
C GLU A 357 9.93 -22.80 3.49
N GLU A 358 9.13 -21.74 3.57
CA GLU A 358 8.23 -21.28 2.51
C GLU A 358 8.30 -19.76 2.38
N LEU A 359 8.37 -19.26 1.16
CA LEU A 359 8.34 -17.84 0.83
C LEU A 359 7.11 -17.53 -0.02
N THR A 360 6.33 -16.54 0.39
CA THR A 360 5.24 -15.99 -0.41
C THR A 360 5.77 -14.83 -1.27
N VAL A 361 5.63 -14.97 -2.58
CA VAL A 361 5.90 -13.92 -3.56
C VAL A 361 4.58 -13.31 -4.00
N ARG A 362 4.41 -12.00 -3.80
CA ARG A 362 3.23 -11.24 -4.18
C ARG A 362 3.48 -10.46 -5.46
N PHE A 363 2.43 -10.32 -6.28
CA PHE A 363 2.51 -9.61 -7.56
C PHE A 363 1.16 -9.07 -8.00
N ARG A 364 1.16 -8.15 -8.98
CA ARG A 364 -0.04 -7.70 -9.70
C ARG A 364 0.11 -7.93 -11.19
N VAL A 365 -1.04 -8.09 -11.83
CA VAL A 365 -1.13 -8.23 -13.29
C VAL A 365 -1.37 -6.89 -13.98
N GLY A 366 -1.04 -6.82 -15.28
CA GLY A 366 -1.18 -5.59 -16.09
C GLY A 366 -2.55 -5.41 -16.76
N GLY A 367 -3.39 -6.44 -16.74
CA GLY A 367 -4.70 -6.45 -17.38
C GLY A 367 -5.64 -7.46 -16.74
N VAL A 368 -6.87 -7.53 -17.25
CA VAL A 368 -7.84 -8.55 -16.83
C VAL A 368 -7.66 -9.78 -17.70
N TYR A 369 -7.29 -10.91 -17.09
CA TYR A 369 -7.14 -12.20 -17.77
C TYR A 369 -8.20 -13.17 -17.26
N LYS A 370 -8.91 -13.83 -18.19
CA LYS A 370 -9.95 -14.81 -17.90
C LYS A 370 -9.49 -16.19 -18.34
N ASN A 371 -9.86 -17.23 -17.56
CA ASN A 371 -9.46 -18.61 -17.84
C ASN A 371 -7.96 -18.74 -18.14
N CYS A 372 -7.13 -18.24 -17.25
CA CYS A 372 -5.68 -18.20 -17.42
C CYS A 372 -4.97 -19.06 -16.38
N TYR A 373 -3.67 -19.19 -16.56
CA TYR A 373 -2.80 -19.81 -15.57
C TYR A 373 -1.77 -18.79 -15.07
N VAL A 374 -1.54 -18.81 -13.76
CA VAL A 374 -0.36 -18.20 -13.14
C VAL A 374 0.72 -19.27 -13.12
N SER A 375 1.83 -19.01 -13.81
CA SER A 375 2.91 -19.98 -13.97
C SER A 375 4.23 -19.44 -13.47
N ALA A 376 5.04 -20.33 -12.88
CA ALA A 376 6.43 -20.04 -12.54
C ALA A 376 7.37 -21.09 -13.16
N TYR A 377 8.49 -20.60 -13.66
CA TYR A 377 9.52 -21.41 -14.32
C TYR A 377 10.85 -21.26 -13.60
N PHE A 378 11.53 -22.38 -13.37
CA PHE A 378 12.93 -22.43 -12.93
C PHE A 378 13.80 -22.67 -14.16
N GLY A 379 14.43 -21.59 -14.65
CA GLY A 379 14.98 -21.63 -16.01
C GLY A 379 13.87 -21.93 -17.03
N ASP A 380 14.02 -23.03 -17.77
CA ASP A 380 13.04 -23.47 -18.78
C ASP A 380 11.99 -24.45 -18.21
N GLU A 381 12.15 -24.95 -17.01
CA GLU A 381 11.25 -25.93 -16.39
C GLU A 381 10.05 -25.26 -15.72
N ARG A 382 8.83 -25.60 -16.13
CA ARG A 382 7.59 -25.11 -15.51
C ARG A 382 7.30 -25.86 -14.22
N VAL A 383 7.51 -25.19 -13.07
CA VAL A 383 7.34 -25.80 -11.73
C VAL A 383 6.02 -25.45 -11.07
N ILE A 384 5.41 -24.34 -11.45
CA ILE A 384 4.07 -23.96 -10.98
C ILE A 384 3.19 -23.65 -12.20
N HIS A 385 1.96 -24.17 -12.17
CA HIS A 385 0.94 -23.92 -13.20
C HIS A 385 -0.44 -23.95 -12.56
N ARG A 386 -0.86 -22.79 -12.05
CA ARG A 386 -2.10 -22.67 -11.26
C ARG A 386 -3.20 -22.02 -12.06
N LYS A 387 -4.29 -22.76 -12.33
CA LYS A 387 -5.46 -22.23 -13.04
C LYS A 387 -6.17 -21.16 -12.21
N ARG A 388 -6.51 -20.06 -12.88
CA ARG A 388 -7.28 -18.94 -12.32
C ARG A 388 -8.46 -18.62 -13.22
N PRO A 389 -9.69 -18.56 -12.70
CA PRO A 389 -10.86 -18.14 -13.47
C PRO A 389 -10.72 -16.71 -13.99
N VAL A 390 -10.23 -15.84 -13.15
CA VAL A 390 -9.96 -14.41 -13.44
C VAL A 390 -8.79 -13.95 -12.58
N VAL A 391 -7.91 -13.12 -13.15
CA VAL A 391 -6.96 -12.26 -12.44
C VAL A 391 -7.11 -10.85 -12.96
N ALA A 392 -7.02 -9.86 -12.08
CA ALA A 392 -7.26 -8.46 -12.42
C ALA A 392 -6.24 -7.52 -11.72
N PRO A 393 -5.93 -6.35 -12.30
CA PRO A 393 -4.95 -5.40 -11.73
C PRO A 393 -5.30 -4.90 -10.33
N GLY A 394 -6.57 -4.87 -9.97
CA GLY A 394 -7.08 -4.44 -8.66
C GLY A 394 -6.81 -5.46 -7.55
N GLU A 395 -6.54 -6.72 -7.88
CA GLU A 395 -6.35 -7.78 -6.90
C GLU A 395 -4.89 -8.25 -6.87
N MET A 396 -4.36 -8.47 -5.66
CA MET A 396 -3.02 -9.01 -5.43
C MET A 396 -3.04 -10.53 -5.61
N GLU A 397 -2.14 -11.04 -6.41
CA GLU A 397 -1.89 -12.47 -6.58
C GLU A 397 -0.66 -12.90 -5.78
N GLU A 398 -0.60 -14.20 -5.45
CA GLU A 398 0.52 -14.78 -4.73
C GLU A 398 0.96 -16.14 -5.27
N LEU A 399 2.26 -16.40 -5.22
CA LEU A 399 2.88 -17.70 -5.40
C LEU A 399 3.70 -18.05 -4.17
N LYS A 400 3.76 -19.35 -3.86
CA LYS A 400 4.54 -19.86 -2.74
C LYS A 400 5.65 -20.75 -3.25
N PHE A 401 6.87 -20.47 -2.81
CA PHE A 401 8.05 -21.24 -3.13
C PHE A 401 8.59 -21.91 -1.87
N LYS A 402 8.81 -23.23 -1.95
CA LYS A 402 9.41 -24.00 -0.84
C LYS A 402 10.91 -24.01 -0.97
N LYS A 403 11.61 -23.77 0.12
CA LYS A 403 13.07 -23.85 0.20
C LYS A 403 13.60 -25.18 -0.32
N ALA A 404 12.98 -26.29 0.07
CA ALA A 404 13.37 -27.63 -0.37
C ALA A 404 13.27 -27.85 -1.88
N ASP A 405 12.39 -27.10 -2.59
CA ASP A 405 12.30 -27.18 -4.05
C ASP A 405 13.37 -26.34 -4.72
N LEU A 406 13.67 -25.15 -4.21
CA LEU A 406 14.74 -24.29 -4.74
C LEU A 406 16.12 -24.92 -4.58
N LEU A 407 16.37 -25.61 -3.47
CA LEU A 407 17.64 -26.29 -3.22
C LEU A 407 17.94 -27.46 -4.17
N LYS A 408 16.95 -27.94 -4.93
CA LYS A 408 17.16 -28.95 -6.00
C LYS A 408 17.84 -28.36 -7.24
N TYR A 409 17.87 -27.03 -7.35
CA TYR A 409 18.41 -26.30 -8.51
C TYR A 409 19.54 -25.35 -8.06
N PRO A 410 20.72 -25.88 -7.74
CA PRO A 410 21.82 -25.08 -7.17
C PRO A 410 22.35 -24.00 -8.10
N ASP A 411 22.17 -24.14 -9.40
CA ASP A 411 22.62 -23.20 -10.43
C ASP A 411 21.47 -22.32 -10.98
N LEU A 412 20.33 -22.24 -10.27
CA LEU A 412 19.17 -21.47 -10.71
C LEU A 412 19.40 -19.96 -10.52
N GLU A 413 19.59 -19.23 -11.60
CA GLU A 413 19.79 -17.77 -11.57
C GLU A 413 18.47 -16.97 -11.62
N THR A 414 17.43 -17.53 -12.25
CA THR A 414 16.20 -16.78 -12.52
C THR A 414 14.95 -17.65 -12.37
N ILE A 415 13.95 -17.10 -11.69
CA ILE A 415 12.57 -17.62 -11.66
C ILE A 415 11.70 -16.68 -12.49
N THR A 416 11.14 -17.19 -13.58
CA THR A 416 10.20 -16.44 -14.41
C THR A 416 8.78 -16.62 -13.93
N VAL A 417 8.07 -15.51 -13.71
CA VAL A 417 6.63 -15.49 -13.32
C VAL A 417 5.82 -14.82 -14.43
N LYS A 418 4.80 -15.52 -14.94
CA LYS A 418 3.97 -15.02 -16.04
C LYS A 418 2.52 -15.51 -16.00
N ILE A 419 1.68 -14.85 -16.80
CA ILE A 419 0.30 -15.27 -17.08
C ILE A 419 0.28 -16.00 -18.42
N GLU A 420 -0.31 -17.19 -18.45
CA GLU A 420 -0.51 -17.97 -19.67
C GLU A 420 -2.01 -18.10 -19.97
N GLU A 421 -2.38 -18.03 -21.24
CA GLU A 421 -3.74 -18.32 -21.67
C GLU A 421 -4.06 -19.81 -21.54
N ALA A 422 -5.34 -20.14 -21.28
CA ALA A 422 -5.78 -21.53 -21.09
C ALA A 422 -6.09 -22.22 -22.42
#